data_90fc70e77db9899b04b71b54cf08c6f7
#
_entry.id   90fc70e77db9899b04b71b54cf08c6f7
#
_cell.length_a   1.000
_cell.length_b   1.000
_cell.length_c   1.000
_cell.angle_alpha   90.00
_cell.angle_beta   90.00
_cell.angle_gamma   90.00
#
_symmetry.space_group_name_H-M   'P 1'
#
loop_
_entity.id
_entity.type
_entity.pdbx_description
1 polymer ?
#
loop_
_entity_poly.entity_id
_entity_poly.type
_entity_poly.pdbx_seq_one_letter_code
_entity_poly.pdbx_strand_id
1 'polypeptide(L)'
;MSKIISALVGLILFASSAHAQVRKVTVKNDDILTVKTALGIATIIQLPETIGSAIIGDQSGFKVEYLDRAVTIKPLRWGVKTNLYLVTDKRRYNIRLLTLSQASADYIVYVKAPDPAQTATKWVKFGKSEEIDGAKLTIRKIGFSESGFILIDATLSLKSSKDLVLKPEAVWIKQGTDSKVINGLFLSTTKLSREKPILIGISLAKSDLKFKKPVTVEIQLEKKISVTLSEGILWK
;
A
#
# COMPACT_ATOMS: atom_id res chain seq x y z
N MET A 1 -14.10 32.71 -51.95
CA MET A 1 -14.43 31.94 -50.72
C MET A 1 -13.43 30.82 -50.45
N SER A 2 -12.86 30.14 -51.41
CA SER A 2 -11.87 29.05 -51.27
C SER A 2 -10.56 29.46 -50.52
N LYS A 3 -10.01 30.65 -50.80
CA LYS A 3 -8.75 31.14 -50.16
C LYS A 3 -8.89 31.49 -48.67
N ILE A 4 -10.08 31.86 -48.19
CA ILE A 4 -10.34 32.18 -46.79
C ILE A 4 -10.46 30.89 -45.94
N ILE A 5 -11.02 29.83 -46.52
CA ILE A 5 -11.18 28.53 -45.88
C ILE A 5 -9.79 27.86 -45.70
N SER A 6 -8.88 27.98 -46.69
CA SER A 6 -7.49 27.47 -46.55
C SER A 6 -6.70 28.19 -45.47
N ALA A 7 -6.89 29.48 -45.24
CA ALA A 7 -6.21 30.22 -44.19
C ALA A 7 -6.76 29.84 -42.77
N LEU A 8 -8.05 29.54 -42.66
CA LEU A 8 -8.68 29.14 -41.40
C LEU A 8 -8.23 27.73 -40.98
N VAL A 9 -8.08 26.78 -41.92
CA VAL A 9 -7.58 25.42 -41.67
C VAL A 9 -6.11 25.43 -41.23
N GLY A 10 -5.29 26.33 -41.80
CA GLY A 10 -3.90 26.48 -41.41
C GLY A 10 -3.71 27.00 -39.96
N LEU A 11 -4.65 27.81 -39.44
CA LEU A 11 -4.58 28.38 -38.09
C LEU A 11 -4.93 27.37 -37.01
N ILE A 12 -5.73 26.36 -37.30
CA ILE A 12 -6.15 25.33 -36.34
C ILE A 12 -5.04 24.30 -36.06
N LEU A 13 -4.07 24.13 -36.97
CA LEU A 13 -2.99 23.16 -36.85
C LEU A 13 -1.84 23.62 -35.91
N PHE A 14 -1.85 24.86 -35.43
CA PHE A 14 -0.86 25.40 -34.50
C PHE A 14 -1.32 25.45 -33.03
N ALA A 15 -2.43 24.81 -32.68
CA ALA A 15 -2.79 24.58 -31.30
C ALA A 15 -1.82 23.51 -30.70
N SER A 16 -0.56 23.89 -30.46
CA SER A 16 0.41 23.11 -29.72
C SER A 16 -0.19 22.87 -28.33
N SER A 17 -0.59 21.64 -28.07
CA SER A 17 -1.03 21.19 -26.75
C SER A 17 0.11 21.49 -25.76
N ALA A 18 -0.04 22.54 -24.97
CA ALA A 18 0.81 22.79 -23.80
C ALA A 18 0.54 21.66 -22.81
N HIS A 19 1.24 20.54 -22.95
CA HIS A 19 1.17 19.47 -22.00
C HIS A 19 1.76 19.99 -20.69
N ALA A 20 0.92 20.12 -19.66
CA ALA A 20 1.38 20.36 -18.32
C ALA A 20 2.43 19.29 -17.97
N GLN A 21 3.67 19.70 -17.77
CA GLN A 21 4.82 18.82 -17.57
C GLN A 21 4.86 18.31 -16.11
N VAL A 22 3.68 17.99 -15.59
CA VAL A 22 3.47 17.35 -14.29
C VAL A 22 3.22 15.86 -14.54
N ARG A 23 4.10 15.02 -14.03
CA ARG A 23 4.06 13.58 -14.26
C ARG A 23 3.92 12.81 -12.96
N LYS A 24 3.02 11.81 -12.95
CA LYS A 24 2.86 10.85 -11.86
C LYS A 24 3.43 9.51 -12.33
N VAL A 25 4.38 8.94 -11.57
CA VAL A 25 5.08 7.70 -11.94
C VAL A 25 5.10 6.75 -10.76
N THR A 26 4.74 5.49 -10.99
CA THR A 26 4.95 4.42 -10.02
C THR A 26 6.31 3.77 -10.30
N VAL A 27 7.20 3.74 -9.31
CA VAL A 27 8.54 3.17 -9.43
C VAL A 27 8.62 1.92 -8.57
N LYS A 28 8.93 0.78 -9.19
CA LYS A 28 9.22 -0.47 -8.49
C LYS A 28 10.67 -0.49 -8.00
N ASN A 29 11.01 -1.42 -7.11
CA ASN A 29 12.39 -1.60 -6.68
C ASN A 29 13.29 -1.85 -7.91
N ASP A 30 14.45 -1.19 -7.92
CA ASP A 30 15.48 -1.26 -8.96
C ASP A 30 15.13 -0.67 -10.33
N ASP A 31 13.93 -0.12 -10.54
CA ASP A 31 13.59 0.64 -11.73
C ASP A 31 14.43 1.94 -11.81
N ILE A 32 14.87 2.29 -13.02
CA ILE A 32 15.53 3.58 -13.27
C ILE A 32 14.48 4.59 -13.76
N LEU A 33 14.18 5.57 -12.92
CA LEU A 33 13.30 6.68 -13.27
C LEU A 33 14.07 7.71 -14.11
N THR A 34 13.68 7.92 -15.36
CA THR A 34 14.23 9.01 -16.16
C THR A 34 13.47 10.30 -15.90
N VAL A 35 14.19 11.37 -15.52
CA VAL A 35 13.67 12.72 -15.28
C VAL A 35 14.33 13.67 -16.26
N LYS A 36 13.52 14.43 -16.97
CA LYS A 36 13.94 15.40 -17.97
C LYS A 36 14.00 16.78 -17.34
N THR A 37 15.15 17.42 -17.39
CA THR A 37 15.40 18.77 -16.86
C THR A 37 15.71 19.73 -18.00
N ALA A 38 15.65 21.04 -17.78
CA ALA A 38 16.08 22.06 -18.74
C ALA A 38 16.68 23.27 -18.05
N LEU A 39 17.58 23.96 -18.74
CA LEU A 39 18.14 25.24 -18.25
C LEU A 39 17.01 26.23 -17.99
N GLY A 40 17.11 26.93 -16.87
CA GLY A 40 16.09 27.90 -16.44
C GLY A 40 14.87 27.28 -15.76
N ILE A 41 14.77 25.95 -15.69
CA ILE A 41 13.68 25.23 -15.03
C ILE A 41 14.20 24.49 -13.79
N ALA A 42 13.48 24.66 -12.67
CA ALA A 42 13.66 23.88 -11.46
C ALA A 42 12.69 22.69 -11.49
N THR A 43 13.19 21.47 -11.73
CA THR A 43 12.41 20.26 -11.70
C THR A 43 12.27 19.73 -10.27
N ILE A 44 11.06 19.50 -9.81
CA ILE A 44 10.77 18.93 -8.48
C ILE A 44 10.51 17.44 -8.62
N ILE A 45 11.18 16.64 -7.82
CA ILE A 45 10.91 15.20 -7.66
C ILE A 45 10.34 15.00 -6.27
N GLN A 46 9.04 14.70 -6.19
CA GLN A 46 8.31 14.48 -4.95
C GLN A 46 8.21 13.00 -4.67
N LEU A 47 8.75 12.56 -3.52
CA LEU A 47 8.67 11.17 -3.04
C LEU A 47 7.54 10.97 -2.04
N PRO A 48 7.07 9.74 -1.85
CA PRO A 48 6.10 9.41 -0.81
C PRO A 48 6.73 9.35 0.60
N GLU A 49 8.06 9.20 0.68
CA GLU A 49 8.81 9.08 1.93
C GLU A 49 9.76 10.27 2.12
N THR A 50 10.21 10.48 3.36
CA THR A 50 11.24 11.48 3.71
C THR A 50 12.61 11.05 3.16
N ILE A 51 13.33 12.00 2.58
CA ILE A 51 14.65 11.79 1.97
C ILE A 51 15.73 11.90 3.04
N GLY A 52 16.45 10.81 3.28
CA GLY A 52 17.58 10.79 4.19
C GLY A 52 18.88 11.26 3.57
N SER A 53 19.11 10.89 2.29
CA SER A 53 20.29 11.34 1.55
C SER A 53 20.09 11.32 0.04
N ALA A 54 20.89 12.12 -0.67
CA ALA A 54 20.96 12.11 -2.13
C ALA A 54 22.43 12.18 -2.59
N ILE A 55 22.74 11.37 -3.58
CA ILE A 55 24.05 11.33 -4.21
C ILE A 55 23.84 11.58 -5.69
N ILE A 56 24.52 12.62 -6.22
CA ILE A 56 24.51 12.94 -7.65
C ILE A 56 25.86 12.66 -8.25
N GLY A 57 25.88 12.06 -9.45
CA GLY A 57 27.11 11.70 -10.12
C GLY A 57 27.89 12.89 -10.68
N ASP A 58 27.21 13.89 -11.24
CA ASP A 58 27.82 15.14 -11.72
C ASP A 58 27.35 16.35 -10.89
N GLN A 59 28.10 16.66 -9.83
CA GLN A 59 27.83 17.80 -8.97
C GLN A 59 28.08 19.16 -9.66
N SER A 60 28.94 19.19 -10.68
CA SER A 60 29.21 20.42 -11.43
C SER A 60 28.13 20.72 -12.47
N GLY A 61 27.37 19.72 -12.88
CA GLY A 61 26.32 19.83 -13.89
C GLY A 61 24.93 20.16 -13.33
N PHE A 62 24.72 19.94 -12.03
CA PHE A 62 23.41 20.11 -11.40
C PHE A 62 23.51 20.70 -10.00
N LYS A 63 22.57 21.58 -9.67
CA LYS A 63 22.29 22.00 -8.29
C LYS A 63 21.13 21.18 -7.77
N VAL A 64 21.29 20.60 -6.57
CA VAL A 64 20.27 19.81 -5.86
C VAL A 64 19.94 20.50 -4.55
N GLU A 65 18.65 20.75 -4.29
CA GLU A 65 18.14 21.33 -3.04
C GLU A 65 17.11 20.40 -2.42
N TYR A 66 17.14 20.26 -1.10
CA TYR A 66 16.29 19.30 -0.35
C TYR A 66 15.07 20.00 0.23
N LEU A 67 13.91 19.33 0.18
CA LEU A 67 12.64 19.79 0.68
C LEU A 67 11.90 18.64 1.39
N ASP A 68 12.40 18.15 2.51
CA ASP A 68 11.83 17.04 3.27
C ASP A 68 11.56 15.79 2.41
N ARG A 69 10.41 15.70 1.74
CA ARG A 69 10.03 14.61 0.83
C ARG A 69 10.20 14.94 -0.65
N ALA A 70 10.91 16.00 -0.97
CA ALA A 70 11.19 16.38 -2.35
C ALA A 70 12.63 16.80 -2.54
N VAL A 71 13.11 16.70 -3.78
CA VAL A 71 14.34 17.35 -4.22
C VAL A 71 14.04 18.25 -5.40
N THR A 72 14.65 19.42 -5.41
CA THR A 72 14.63 20.32 -6.55
C THR A 72 15.95 20.14 -7.32
N ILE A 73 15.84 19.91 -8.63
CA ILE A 73 16.95 19.69 -9.53
C ILE A 73 17.01 20.86 -10.52
N LYS A 74 18.16 21.55 -10.56
CA LYS A 74 18.44 22.64 -11.51
C LYS A 74 19.69 22.31 -12.31
N PRO A 75 19.60 22.05 -13.63
CA PRO A 75 20.78 21.85 -14.44
C PRO A 75 21.53 23.16 -14.60
N LEU A 76 22.87 23.11 -14.53
CA LEU A 76 23.77 24.26 -14.64
C LEU A 76 24.35 24.39 -16.06
N ARG A 77 24.29 23.34 -16.86
CA ARG A 77 24.81 23.28 -18.24
C ARG A 77 23.86 22.54 -19.16
N TRP A 78 23.92 22.86 -20.44
CA TRP A 78 23.16 22.17 -21.49
C TRP A 78 23.69 20.77 -21.75
N GLY A 79 22.82 19.83 -22.11
CA GLY A 79 23.18 18.49 -22.57
C GLY A 79 23.77 17.56 -21.49
N VAL A 80 23.74 17.97 -20.24
CA VAL A 80 24.29 17.17 -19.13
C VAL A 80 23.39 15.95 -18.85
N LYS A 81 24.05 14.80 -18.64
CA LYS A 81 23.42 13.54 -18.25
C LYS A 81 24.14 13.00 -17.03
N THR A 82 23.37 12.61 -16.01
CA THR A 82 23.93 12.00 -14.81
C THR A 82 22.91 11.10 -14.13
N ASN A 83 23.35 10.41 -13.09
CA ASN A 83 22.46 9.70 -12.17
C ASN A 83 22.29 10.49 -10.87
N LEU A 84 21.13 10.35 -10.27
CA LEU A 84 20.81 10.80 -8.94
C LEU A 84 20.29 9.61 -8.13
N TYR A 85 20.89 9.37 -6.99
CA TYR A 85 20.53 8.29 -6.10
C TYR A 85 19.93 8.86 -4.84
N LEU A 86 18.63 8.59 -4.58
CA LEU A 86 17.92 9.05 -3.40
C LEU A 86 17.69 7.88 -2.45
N VAL A 87 18.03 8.08 -1.18
CA VAL A 87 17.80 7.11 -0.11
C VAL A 87 16.76 7.64 0.85
N THR A 88 15.72 6.86 1.11
CA THR A 88 14.69 7.14 2.10
C THR A 88 14.77 6.12 3.23
N ASP A 89 13.94 6.26 4.25
CA ASP A 89 13.80 5.31 5.36
C ASP A 89 13.26 3.94 4.90
N LYS A 90 12.60 3.86 3.72
CA LYS A 90 11.93 2.64 3.24
C LYS A 90 12.57 2.02 2.01
N ARG A 91 13.16 2.84 1.12
CA ARG A 91 13.69 2.35 -0.16
C ARG A 91 14.71 3.29 -0.77
N ARG A 92 15.22 2.87 -1.94
CA ARG A 92 16.17 3.62 -2.74
C ARG A 92 15.57 3.90 -4.10
N TYR A 93 15.91 5.06 -4.67
CA TYR A 93 15.45 5.46 -5.99
C TYR A 93 16.66 5.74 -6.89
N ASN A 94 16.71 5.06 -8.02
CA ASN A 94 17.70 5.30 -9.08
C ASN A 94 17.09 6.24 -10.12
N ILE A 95 17.63 7.42 -10.27
CA ILE A 95 17.11 8.43 -11.17
C ILE A 95 18.16 8.77 -12.21
N ARG A 96 17.78 8.76 -13.47
CA ARG A 96 18.58 9.28 -14.57
C ARG A 96 18.12 10.69 -14.87
N LEU A 97 19.01 11.66 -14.78
CA LEU A 97 18.76 13.06 -15.13
C LEU A 97 19.24 13.32 -16.55
N LEU A 98 18.39 13.93 -17.36
CA LEU A 98 18.71 14.33 -18.75
C LEU A 98 18.35 15.80 -18.93
N THR A 99 19.32 16.65 -19.28
CA THR A 99 19.06 18.06 -19.60
C THR A 99 18.71 18.20 -21.08
N LEU A 100 17.48 18.62 -21.36
CA LEU A 100 16.88 18.73 -22.69
C LEU A 100 16.33 20.14 -22.91
N SER A 101 15.49 20.31 -23.94
CA SER A 101 14.78 21.57 -24.21
C SER A 101 13.69 21.84 -23.15
N GLN A 102 13.37 23.10 -22.91
CA GLN A 102 12.31 23.51 -21.99
C GLN A 102 10.96 22.89 -22.32
N ALA A 103 10.66 22.73 -23.61
CA ALA A 103 9.41 22.11 -24.07
C ALA A 103 9.24 20.64 -23.65
N SER A 104 10.33 19.94 -23.32
CA SER A 104 10.31 18.52 -22.95
C SER A 104 10.64 18.27 -21.47
N ALA A 105 10.96 19.31 -20.70
CA ALA A 105 11.37 19.15 -19.32
C ALA A 105 10.19 18.82 -18.39
N ASP A 106 10.43 17.99 -17.39
CA ASP A 106 9.49 17.76 -16.28
C ASP A 106 9.55 18.96 -15.32
N TYR A 107 8.40 19.54 -14.93
CA TYR A 107 8.34 20.52 -13.86
C TYR A 107 8.20 19.86 -12.49
N ILE A 108 7.30 18.88 -12.40
CA ILE A 108 7.09 18.10 -11.19
C ILE A 108 6.91 16.63 -11.56
N VAL A 109 7.66 15.76 -10.90
CA VAL A 109 7.51 14.31 -10.98
C VAL A 109 7.05 13.81 -9.61
N TYR A 110 5.79 13.40 -9.51
CA TYR A 110 5.27 12.72 -8.35
C TYR A 110 5.58 11.23 -8.44
N VAL A 111 6.49 10.78 -7.60
CA VAL A 111 6.79 9.35 -7.47
C VAL A 111 5.80 8.73 -6.51
N LYS A 112 5.11 7.71 -6.96
CA LYS A 112 4.25 6.88 -6.11
C LYS A 112 5.00 5.62 -5.73
N ALA A 113 4.85 5.20 -4.48
CA ALA A 113 5.17 3.82 -4.14
C ALA A 113 4.29 2.90 -5.02
N PRO A 114 4.80 1.76 -5.50
CA PRO A 114 3.90 0.74 -6.00
C PRO A 114 2.89 0.48 -4.90
N ASP A 115 1.60 0.42 -5.26
CA ASP A 115 0.62 -0.12 -4.33
C ASP A 115 1.22 -1.42 -3.79
N PRO A 116 1.22 -1.65 -2.46
CA PRO A 116 1.66 -2.91 -1.93
C PRO A 116 0.94 -3.95 -2.78
N ALA A 117 1.70 -4.72 -3.54
CA ALA A 117 1.14 -5.68 -4.47
C ALA A 117 0.06 -6.36 -3.66
N GLN A 118 -1.21 -6.23 -4.10
CA GLN A 118 -2.28 -7.01 -3.49
C GLN A 118 -1.85 -8.44 -3.78
N THR A 119 -1.02 -8.95 -2.87
CA THR A 119 -0.54 -10.33 -2.95
C THR A 119 -1.79 -11.14 -3.02
N ALA A 120 -2.00 -11.79 -4.16
CA ALA A 120 -3.24 -12.43 -4.47
C ALA A 120 -3.62 -13.33 -3.30
N THR A 121 -4.64 -12.94 -2.55
CA THR A 121 -5.11 -13.71 -1.41
C THR A 121 -6.11 -14.73 -1.91
N LYS A 122 -5.74 -16.00 -1.84
CA LYS A 122 -6.65 -17.10 -2.15
C LYS A 122 -7.61 -17.30 -0.99
N TRP A 123 -8.86 -16.89 -1.16
CA TRP A 123 -9.89 -17.06 -0.15
C TRP A 123 -10.61 -18.40 -0.26
N VAL A 124 -10.81 -19.06 0.87
CA VAL A 124 -11.58 -20.29 1.03
C VAL A 124 -12.75 -20.01 1.97
N LYS A 125 -13.98 -20.33 1.55
CA LYS A 125 -15.16 -20.26 2.44
C LYS A 125 -15.02 -21.29 3.54
N PHE A 126 -15.40 -20.93 4.78
CA PHE A 126 -15.33 -21.83 5.92
C PHE A 126 -16.69 -21.99 6.59
N GLY A 127 -17.33 -20.91 7.02
CA GLY A 127 -18.71 -20.91 7.49
C GLY A 127 -18.96 -21.57 8.86
N LYS A 128 -17.91 -21.91 9.63
CA LYS A 128 -18.06 -22.54 10.94
C LYS A 128 -18.37 -21.48 12.01
N SER A 129 -19.28 -21.81 12.92
CA SER A 129 -19.68 -20.93 14.01
C SER A 129 -19.87 -21.70 15.32
N GLU A 130 -19.67 -21.00 16.42
CA GLU A 130 -20.02 -21.42 17.79
C GLU A 130 -20.84 -20.33 18.45
N GLU A 131 -21.72 -20.72 19.39
CA GLU A 131 -22.62 -19.81 20.10
C GLU A 131 -22.59 -20.12 21.60
N ILE A 132 -22.39 -19.09 22.40
CA ILE A 132 -22.38 -19.17 23.87
C ILE A 132 -23.07 -17.94 24.43
N ASP A 133 -24.07 -18.12 25.28
CA ASP A 133 -24.82 -17.05 25.96
C ASP A 133 -25.37 -15.97 24.99
N GLY A 134 -25.81 -16.41 23.82
CA GLY A 134 -26.38 -15.53 22.81
C GLY A 134 -25.31 -14.77 21.99
N ALA A 135 -24.02 -14.87 22.32
CA ALA A 135 -22.94 -14.41 21.46
C ALA A 135 -22.56 -15.51 20.47
N LYS A 136 -22.46 -15.17 19.18
CA LYS A 136 -22.13 -16.11 18.10
C LYS A 136 -20.89 -15.61 17.36
N LEU A 137 -19.82 -16.41 17.41
CA LEU A 137 -18.61 -16.22 16.60
C LEU A 137 -18.72 -17.07 15.34
N THR A 138 -18.61 -16.46 14.17
CA THR A 138 -18.62 -17.14 12.87
C THR A 138 -17.35 -16.80 12.12
N ILE A 139 -16.54 -17.81 11.74
CA ILE A 139 -15.45 -17.63 10.79
C ILE A 139 -16.01 -17.83 9.39
N ARG A 140 -16.06 -16.78 8.60
CA ARG A 140 -16.70 -16.76 7.26
C ARG A 140 -15.79 -17.36 6.18
N LYS A 141 -14.54 -16.91 6.16
CA LYS A 141 -13.55 -17.31 5.16
C LYS A 141 -12.13 -17.18 5.70
N ILE A 142 -11.22 -17.92 5.07
CA ILE A 142 -9.79 -17.93 5.37
C ILE A 142 -9.05 -17.57 4.10
N GLY A 143 -8.12 -16.63 4.19
CA GLY A 143 -7.29 -16.19 3.09
C GLY A 143 -5.86 -16.69 3.24
N PHE A 144 -5.23 -17.04 2.14
CA PHE A 144 -3.82 -17.43 2.05
C PHE A 144 -3.12 -16.43 1.14
N SER A 145 -2.24 -15.61 1.72
CA SER A 145 -1.44 -14.65 0.99
C SER A 145 -0.16 -15.29 0.45
N GLU A 146 0.26 -14.90 -0.73
CA GLU A 146 1.57 -15.28 -1.30
C GLU A 146 2.75 -14.81 -0.42
N SER A 147 2.54 -13.77 0.38
CA SER A 147 3.54 -13.29 1.36
C SER A 147 3.63 -14.13 2.63
N GLY A 148 2.96 -15.29 2.69
CA GLY A 148 3.04 -16.21 3.81
C GLY A 148 2.14 -15.87 5.00
N PHE A 149 1.12 -15.02 4.82
CA PHE A 149 0.13 -14.74 5.85
C PHE A 149 -1.14 -15.59 5.67
N ILE A 150 -1.70 -15.98 6.80
CA ILE A 150 -3.07 -16.53 6.90
C ILE A 150 -3.97 -15.40 7.40
N LEU A 151 -5.04 -15.12 6.66
CA LEU A 151 -6.02 -14.10 6.98
C LEU A 151 -7.32 -14.79 7.40
N ILE A 152 -7.88 -14.39 8.54
CA ILE A 152 -9.14 -14.93 9.05
C ILE A 152 -10.18 -13.81 9.04
N ASP A 153 -11.27 -14.02 8.33
CA ASP A 153 -12.42 -13.13 8.28
C ASP A 153 -13.55 -13.73 9.11
N ALA A 154 -13.88 -13.06 10.20
CA ALA A 154 -14.87 -13.52 11.16
C ALA A 154 -15.91 -12.44 11.48
N THR A 155 -17.01 -12.86 12.09
CA THR A 155 -18.06 -11.98 12.59
C THR A 155 -18.47 -12.44 13.97
N LEU A 156 -18.55 -11.51 14.91
CA LEU A 156 -19.13 -11.71 16.22
C LEU A 156 -20.48 -11.01 16.27
N SER A 157 -21.55 -11.74 16.51
CA SER A 157 -22.93 -11.23 16.61
C SER A 157 -23.51 -11.54 17.98
N LEU A 158 -24.55 -10.80 18.37
CA LEU A 158 -25.21 -10.93 19.67
C LEU A 158 -26.72 -11.08 19.47
N LYS A 159 -27.32 -12.04 20.13
CA LYS A 159 -28.80 -12.24 20.17
C LYS A 159 -29.42 -11.52 21.37
N SER A 160 -28.67 -11.30 22.44
CA SER A 160 -29.11 -10.61 23.65
C SER A 160 -29.33 -9.12 23.38
N SER A 161 -30.22 -8.51 24.19
CA SER A 161 -30.44 -7.06 24.20
C SER A 161 -29.38 -6.29 24.99
N LYS A 162 -28.57 -6.97 25.81
CA LYS A 162 -27.48 -6.36 26.59
C LYS A 162 -26.27 -6.16 25.71
N ASP A 163 -25.87 -4.92 25.52
CA ASP A 163 -24.65 -4.59 24.77
C ASP A 163 -23.40 -5.10 25.51
N LEU A 164 -22.40 -5.56 24.74
CA LEU A 164 -21.10 -6.01 25.24
C LEU A 164 -19.98 -5.16 24.60
N VAL A 165 -18.84 -5.13 25.27
CA VAL A 165 -17.64 -4.47 24.72
C VAL A 165 -16.57 -5.54 24.47
N LEU A 166 -16.12 -5.64 23.22
CA LEU A 166 -14.98 -6.46 22.84
C LEU A 166 -13.71 -5.62 22.89
N LYS A 167 -12.82 -5.95 23.82
CA LYS A 167 -11.47 -5.35 23.84
C LYS A 167 -10.55 -6.11 22.89
N PRO A 168 -9.60 -5.44 22.19
CA PRO A 168 -8.65 -6.12 21.31
C PRO A 168 -7.86 -7.23 22.03
N GLU A 169 -7.51 -7.02 23.30
CA GLU A 169 -6.77 -7.97 24.14
C GLU A 169 -7.57 -9.24 24.49
N ALA A 170 -8.88 -9.22 24.24
CA ALA A 170 -9.75 -10.36 24.45
C ALA A 170 -9.77 -11.35 23.26
N VAL A 171 -9.07 -11.02 22.16
CA VAL A 171 -8.97 -11.88 20.98
C VAL A 171 -7.65 -12.64 21.01
N TRP A 172 -7.74 -13.96 20.93
CA TRP A 172 -6.59 -14.85 21.04
C TRP A 172 -6.56 -15.85 19.88
N ILE A 173 -5.35 -16.22 19.51
CA ILE A 173 -5.09 -17.35 18.60
C ILE A 173 -4.32 -18.40 19.36
N LYS A 174 -4.79 -19.65 19.30
CA LYS A 174 -4.17 -20.76 20.02
C LYS A 174 -3.89 -21.94 19.09
N GLN A 175 -2.82 -22.65 19.41
CA GLN A 175 -2.54 -24.01 18.90
C GLN A 175 -2.29 -24.94 20.09
N GLY A 176 -3.32 -25.73 20.45
CA GLY A 176 -3.35 -26.44 21.72
C GLY A 176 -3.39 -25.45 22.88
N THR A 177 -2.44 -25.53 23.78
CA THR A 177 -2.28 -24.61 24.92
C THR A 177 -1.50 -23.32 24.58
N ASP A 178 -0.76 -23.31 23.49
CA ASP A 178 0.13 -22.20 23.11
C ASP A 178 -0.64 -21.04 22.49
N SER A 179 -0.47 -19.84 23.01
CA SER A 179 -0.91 -18.61 22.36
C SER A 179 0.04 -18.25 21.23
N LYS A 180 -0.53 -17.76 20.12
CA LYS A 180 0.20 -17.33 18.92
C LYS A 180 0.10 -15.82 18.72
N VAL A 181 1.14 -15.25 18.10
CA VAL A 181 1.19 -13.84 17.79
C VAL A 181 0.14 -13.50 16.73
N ILE A 182 -0.65 -12.45 16.98
CA ILE A 182 -1.52 -11.83 16.00
C ILE A 182 -0.73 -10.70 15.36
N ASN A 183 -0.38 -10.82 14.07
CA ASN A 183 0.38 -9.83 13.33
C ASN A 183 -0.47 -8.60 12.96
N GLY A 184 -1.78 -8.79 12.83
CA GLY A 184 -2.73 -7.70 12.61
C GLY A 184 -4.12 -8.09 13.07
N LEU A 185 -4.79 -7.18 13.79
CA LEU A 185 -6.16 -7.31 14.25
C LEU A 185 -6.96 -6.09 13.78
N PHE A 186 -8.06 -6.34 13.09
CA PHE A 186 -9.04 -5.35 12.71
C PHE A 186 -10.37 -5.66 13.40
N LEU A 187 -10.96 -4.66 14.02
CA LEU A 187 -12.31 -4.68 14.57
C LEU A 187 -13.09 -3.52 13.95
N SER A 188 -14.26 -3.79 13.34
CA SER A 188 -15.09 -2.71 12.77
C SER A 188 -15.62 -1.75 13.83
N THR A 189 -15.81 -2.24 15.04
CA THR A 189 -16.18 -1.52 16.27
C THR A 189 -15.81 -2.36 17.48
N THR A 190 -15.71 -1.76 18.64
CA THR A 190 -15.55 -2.47 19.91
C THR A 190 -16.87 -2.73 20.63
N LYS A 191 -17.94 -2.01 20.24
CA LYS A 191 -19.25 -2.17 20.84
C LYS A 191 -20.06 -3.22 20.06
N LEU A 192 -20.41 -4.33 20.74
CA LEU A 192 -21.23 -5.41 20.22
C LEU A 192 -22.66 -5.23 20.68
N SER A 193 -23.59 -5.09 19.75
CA SER A 193 -25.01 -5.03 20.02
C SER A 193 -25.78 -6.00 19.12
N ARG A 194 -27.06 -6.22 19.43
CA ARG A 194 -27.94 -7.08 18.61
C ARG A 194 -28.02 -6.61 17.15
N GLU A 195 -27.99 -5.29 16.92
CA GLU A 195 -28.15 -4.69 15.59
C GLU A 195 -26.81 -4.53 14.85
N LYS A 196 -25.70 -4.45 15.59
CA LYS A 196 -24.36 -4.18 15.01
C LYS A 196 -23.37 -5.28 15.37
N PRO A 197 -23.21 -6.29 14.51
CA PRO A 197 -22.16 -7.28 14.67
C PRO A 197 -20.78 -6.64 14.49
N ILE A 198 -19.77 -7.19 15.15
CA ILE A 198 -18.37 -6.81 14.95
C ILE A 198 -17.81 -7.65 13.81
N LEU A 199 -17.28 -6.98 12.77
CA LEU A 199 -16.42 -7.64 11.77
C LEU A 199 -15.00 -7.71 12.32
N ILE A 200 -14.41 -8.89 12.27
CA ILE A 200 -13.09 -9.19 12.82
C ILE A 200 -12.19 -9.69 11.68
N GLY A 201 -11.07 -9.00 11.47
CA GLY A 201 -10.01 -9.42 10.58
C GLY A 201 -8.76 -9.77 11.38
N ILE A 202 -8.21 -10.96 11.20
CA ILE A 202 -6.98 -11.39 11.89
C ILE A 202 -5.97 -11.80 10.84
N SER A 203 -4.71 -11.36 10.98
CA SER A 203 -3.59 -11.83 10.18
C SER A 203 -2.56 -12.53 11.05
N LEU A 204 -2.08 -13.69 10.56
CA LEU A 204 -1.11 -14.56 11.23
C LEU A 204 0.02 -14.87 10.25
N ALA A 205 1.28 -14.78 10.68
CA ALA A 205 2.37 -15.29 9.89
C ALA A 205 2.34 -16.83 9.93
N LYS A 206 2.34 -17.48 8.77
CA LYS A 206 2.31 -18.95 8.67
C LYS A 206 3.55 -19.59 9.29
N SER A 207 4.68 -18.88 9.30
CA SER A 207 5.93 -19.28 9.96
C SER A 207 5.81 -19.46 11.48
N ASP A 208 4.90 -18.73 12.13
CA ASP A 208 4.73 -18.74 13.58
C ASP A 208 3.82 -19.89 14.06
N LEU A 209 3.23 -20.60 13.10
CA LEU A 209 2.32 -21.71 13.38
C LEU A 209 3.04 -23.05 13.27
N LYS A 210 2.71 -23.94 14.17
CA LYS A 210 3.17 -25.35 14.12
C LYS A 210 2.48 -26.06 12.96
N PHE A 211 3.26 -26.66 12.06
CA PHE A 211 2.80 -27.38 10.90
C PHE A 211 1.83 -28.51 11.28
N LYS A 212 0.79 -28.69 10.48
CA LYS A 212 -0.25 -29.72 10.67
C LYS A 212 -0.90 -29.73 12.07
N LYS A 213 -1.02 -28.56 12.69
CA LYS A 213 -1.79 -28.42 13.94
C LYS A 213 -2.98 -27.49 13.69
N PRO A 214 -4.15 -27.77 14.29
CA PRO A 214 -5.30 -26.90 14.21
C PRO A 214 -5.02 -25.55 14.89
N VAL A 215 -5.71 -24.52 14.44
CA VAL A 215 -5.64 -23.16 15.01
C VAL A 215 -7.02 -22.82 15.57
N THR A 216 -7.09 -22.31 16.78
CA THR A 216 -8.33 -21.89 17.43
C THR A 216 -8.34 -20.38 17.56
N VAL A 217 -9.39 -19.74 17.04
CA VAL A 217 -9.74 -18.35 17.33
C VAL A 217 -10.57 -18.36 18.59
N GLU A 218 -10.13 -17.65 19.62
CA GLU A 218 -10.76 -17.58 20.93
C GLU A 218 -11.05 -16.12 21.27
N ILE A 219 -12.24 -15.85 21.75
CA ILE A 219 -12.65 -14.52 22.21
C ILE A 219 -13.17 -14.64 23.65
N GLN A 220 -12.58 -13.85 24.54
CA GLN A 220 -12.99 -13.76 25.95
C GLN A 220 -14.00 -12.63 26.10
N LEU A 221 -15.26 -13.00 26.27
CA LEU A 221 -16.34 -12.13 26.71
C LEU A 221 -16.64 -12.38 28.20
N GLU A 222 -17.88 -12.33 28.65
CA GLU A 222 -18.28 -12.84 29.99
C GLU A 222 -17.95 -14.34 30.08
N LYS A 223 -18.21 -15.08 29.00
CA LYS A 223 -17.72 -16.45 28.78
C LYS A 223 -16.84 -16.50 27.54
N LYS A 224 -16.00 -17.50 27.50
CA LYS A 224 -15.10 -17.75 26.38
C LYS A 224 -15.82 -18.43 25.23
N ILE A 225 -15.72 -17.85 24.02
CA ILE A 225 -16.21 -18.45 22.78
C ILE A 225 -15.03 -18.76 21.86
N SER A 226 -15.04 -19.91 21.20
CA SER A 226 -13.92 -20.32 20.35
C SER A 226 -14.33 -21.13 19.14
N VAL A 227 -13.67 -20.90 18.00
CA VAL A 227 -13.85 -21.67 16.77
C VAL A 227 -12.52 -22.22 16.31
N THR A 228 -12.47 -23.53 16.11
CA THR A 228 -11.24 -24.22 15.65
C THR A 228 -11.25 -24.44 14.14
N LEU A 229 -10.16 -24.00 13.52
CA LEU A 229 -9.79 -24.24 12.12
C LEU A 229 -9.02 -25.55 12.03
N SER A 230 -9.53 -26.50 11.27
CA SER A 230 -8.87 -27.80 11.10
C SER A 230 -7.57 -27.68 10.32
N GLU A 231 -6.66 -28.60 10.55
CA GLU A 231 -5.38 -28.69 9.83
C GLU A 231 -5.57 -28.79 8.32
N GLY A 232 -6.56 -29.57 7.87
CA GLY A 232 -6.83 -29.81 6.45
C GLY A 232 -7.21 -28.57 5.65
N ILE A 233 -7.60 -27.44 6.32
CA ILE A 233 -7.87 -26.18 5.64
C ILE A 233 -6.66 -25.26 5.65
N LEU A 234 -5.86 -25.30 6.72
CA LEU A 234 -4.71 -24.40 6.92
C LEU A 234 -3.45 -24.85 6.16
N TRP A 235 -3.35 -26.15 5.84
CA TRP A 235 -2.12 -26.75 5.33
C TRP A 235 -2.30 -27.45 3.97
N LYS A 236 -3.27 -26.94 3.17
CA LYS A 236 -3.45 -27.36 1.77
C LYS A 236 -2.31 -26.89 0.88
#